data_71f88504a5e8ca85b8442827fda2b78c
#
_entry.id   71f88504a5e8ca85b8442827fda2b78c
#
_cell.length_a   1.000
_cell.length_b   1.000
_cell.length_c   1.000
_cell.angle_alpha   90.00
_cell.angle_beta   90.00
_cell.angle_gamma   90.00
#
_symmetry.space_group_name_H-M   'P 1'
#
loop_
_entity.id
_entity.type
_entity.pdbx_description
1 polymer ?
#
loop_
_entity_poly.entity_id
_entity_poly.type
_entity_poly.pdbx_seq_one_letter_code
_entity_poly.pdbx_strand_id
1 'polypeptide(L)'
;MTGLAGAPVPGLAPLWTHDPVTAGPYRLVGRLGAGGQGVVYLGEDDQGHQVAVKMINIDLSDLRARSQFMKEIAAARRVVPFCTAQVLFAEVDGERPYVVSEFIEGPTLYRHVREHGPVTGNALHRLAVGTATALAAIHRSDVVHCDLKPDNVVLGRDGPRVIDFGIARALGVTETVTSRVMGTTAYMAPERFRNDAVGPPCDVFAWAATIAFAAGGRPPFGNDSLFAVMHRVLNEPPDLPALPPGLDELIRQCLAKDPAQRPEAEQVLMRLLGQDVGAAGPLRRETVLQLGNETAGAPTPDRPLPLPRPASGASAPAVGPEWTPPSGERATPPNPSAVSATGEAPAPSEPRDDGWGRRLRREAVDAGGISTAIFLGSVGAAAGYVASSAVDAAAATGASTFVVVYTVRLLVATALGGGSDRT
;
A
#
# COMPACT_ATOMS: atom_id res chain seq x y z
N MET A 1 -4.10 36.96 -26.28
CA MET A 1 -4.80 36.26 -25.20
C MET A 1 -3.72 35.73 -24.27
N THR A 2 -3.40 36.51 -23.26
CA THR A 2 -2.37 36.20 -22.24
C THR A 2 -3.03 35.24 -21.24
N GLY A 3 -2.67 33.94 -21.33
CA GLY A 3 -3.06 32.93 -20.34
C GLY A 3 -2.50 33.34 -18.98
N LEU A 4 -3.36 33.37 -17.99
CA LEU A 4 -3.01 33.46 -16.57
C LEU A 4 -2.10 32.27 -16.28
N ALA A 5 -0.78 32.52 -16.27
CA ALA A 5 0.17 31.54 -15.75
C ALA A 5 -0.18 31.32 -14.28
N GLY A 6 -0.78 30.16 -13.96
CA GLY A 6 -1.05 29.75 -12.59
C GLY A 6 0.25 29.81 -11.77
N ALA A 7 0.11 30.14 -10.48
CA ALA A 7 1.27 30.13 -9.58
C ALA A 7 1.99 28.77 -9.66
N PRO A 8 3.32 28.76 -9.59
CA PRO A 8 4.06 27.51 -9.71
C PRO A 8 3.65 26.52 -8.60
N VAL A 9 3.20 25.33 -8.99
CA VAL A 9 2.81 24.28 -8.05
C VAL A 9 4.05 23.86 -7.26
N PRO A 10 4.06 23.99 -5.93
CA PRO A 10 5.23 23.66 -5.11
C PRO A 10 5.63 22.19 -5.27
N GLY A 11 6.88 21.95 -5.67
CA GLY A 11 7.43 20.59 -5.84
C GLY A 11 7.14 19.96 -7.19
N LEU A 12 6.52 20.65 -8.14
CA LEU A 12 6.34 20.14 -9.50
C LEU A 12 7.68 20.13 -10.24
N ALA A 13 8.14 18.93 -10.63
CA ALA A 13 9.30 18.75 -11.48
C ALA A 13 8.88 18.66 -12.96
N PRO A 14 9.75 19.08 -13.90
CA PRO A 14 9.44 18.96 -15.32
C PRO A 14 9.29 17.48 -15.73
N LEU A 15 8.55 17.22 -16.81
CA LEU A 15 8.51 15.91 -17.45
C LEU A 15 9.89 15.54 -17.97
N TRP A 16 10.25 14.27 -17.84
CA TRP A 16 11.46 13.73 -18.45
C TRP A 16 11.18 13.36 -19.91
N THR A 17 12.24 13.21 -20.70
CA THR A 17 12.15 12.90 -22.15
C THR A 17 11.32 11.66 -22.48
N HIS A 18 11.27 10.69 -21.55
CA HIS A 18 10.54 9.42 -21.75
C HIS A 18 9.20 9.38 -21.01
N ASP A 19 8.81 10.47 -20.36
CA ASP A 19 7.49 10.53 -19.73
C ASP A 19 6.39 10.63 -20.79
N PRO A 20 5.22 10.04 -20.53
CA PRO A 20 4.07 10.25 -21.37
C PRO A 20 3.63 11.72 -21.30
N VAL A 21 3.15 12.25 -22.41
CA VAL A 21 2.62 13.62 -22.48
C VAL A 21 1.12 13.66 -22.17
N THR A 22 0.46 12.50 -22.24
CA THR A 22 -0.98 12.35 -21.95
C THR A 22 -1.24 11.03 -21.21
N ALA A 23 -2.33 10.98 -20.46
CA ALA A 23 -2.89 9.79 -19.85
C ALA A 23 -4.42 9.83 -20.06
N GLY A 24 -4.94 9.09 -21.05
CA GLY A 24 -6.31 9.22 -21.49
C GLY A 24 -6.63 10.66 -21.90
N PRO A 25 -7.68 11.27 -21.31
CA PRO A 25 -8.07 12.65 -21.65
C PRO A 25 -7.19 13.73 -20.97
N TYR A 26 -6.27 13.34 -20.08
CA TYR A 26 -5.47 14.28 -19.30
C TYR A 26 -4.15 14.61 -19.98
N ARG A 27 -3.84 15.88 -20.14
CA ARG A 27 -2.50 16.37 -20.52
C ARG A 27 -1.62 16.39 -19.28
N LEU A 28 -0.46 15.73 -19.32
CA LEU A 28 0.48 15.72 -18.21
C LEU A 28 1.36 16.98 -18.25
N VAL A 29 1.43 17.69 -17.12
CA VAL A 29 2.09 19.00 -17.00
C VAL A 29 3.47 18.88 -16.37
N GLY A 30 3.61 17.95 -15.40
CA GLY A 30 4.86 17.73 -14.68
C GLY A 30 4.75 16.59 -13.68
N ARG A 31 5.85 16.27 -13.03
CA ARG A 31 5.93 15.21 -12.01
C ARG A 31 5.67 15.78 -10.63
N LEU A 32 4.74 15.19 -9.91
CA LEU A 32 4.47 15.44 -8.49
C LEU A 32 5.32 14.54 -7.59
N GLY A 33 5.65 13.31 -8.04
CA GLY A 33 6.46 12.36 -7.30
C GLY A 33 6.75 11.09 -8.07
N ALA A 34 7.72 10.31 -7.60
CA ALA A 34 8.03 8.99 -8.12
C ALA A 34 8.40 8.04 -6.98
N GLY A 35 8.00 6.78 -7.09
CA GLY A 35 8.27 5.74 -6.10
C GLY A 35 8.20 4.34 -6.68
N GLY A 36 8.34 3.31 -5.86
CA GLY A 36 8.33 1.92 -6.29
C GLY A 36 7.00 1.48 -6.96
N GLN A 37 5.90 2.14 -6.64
CA GLN A 37 4.57 1.82 -7.20
C GLN A 37 4.29 2.56 -8.53
N GLY A 38 5.14 3.50 -8.95
CA GLY A 38 4.95 4.28 -10.16
C GLY A 38 5.31 5.75 -10.02
N VAL A 39 4.84 6.54 -10.97
CA VAL A 39 5.09 7.99 -11.04
C VAL A 39 3.75 8.72 -10.95
N VAL A 40 3.70 9.78 -10.15
CA VAL A 40 2.54 10.65 -10.03
C VAL A 40 2.81 11.94 -10.81
N TYR A 41 1.89 12.28 -11.68
CA TYR A 41 1.94 13.47 -12.52
C TYR A 41 0.82 14.44 -12.16
N LEU A 42 1.07 15.72 -12.32
CA LEU A 42 0.01 16.73 -12.45
C LEU A 42 -0.58 16.59 -13.85
N GLY A 43 -1.87 16.30 -13.93
CA GLY A 43 -2.62 16.28 -15.17
C GLY A 43 -3.62 17.44 -15.24
N GLU A 44 -3.99 17.85 -16.43
CA GLU A 44 -5.05 18.81 -16.71
C GLU A 44 -6.04 18.22 -17.72
N ASP A 45 -7.34 18.37 -17.45
CA ASP A 45 -8.40 18.03 -18.40
C ASP A 45 -8.54 19.11 -19.50
N ASP A 46 -9.48 18.91 -20.43
CA ASP A 46 -9.79 19.85 -21.51
C ASP A 46 -10.35 21.21 -21.05
N GLN A 47 -10.83 21.29 -19.80
CA GLN A 47 -11.33 22.49 -19.15
C GLN A 47 -10.27 23.18 -18.29
N GLY A 48 -9.08 22.59 -18.15
CA GLY A 48 -7.99 23.10 -17.33
C GLY A 48 -8.11 22.74 -15.85
N HIS A 49 -8.99 21.81 -15.46
CA HIS A 49 -9.03 21.31 -14.09
C HIS A 49 -7.83 20.41 -13.83
N GLN A 50 -7.17 20.65 -12.69
CA GLN A 50 -6.01 19.90 -12.27
C GLN A 50 -6.39 18.62 -11.55
N VAL A 51 -5.70 17.53 -11.88
CA VAL A 51 -5.83 16.19 -11.28
C VAL A 51 -4.45 15.62 -10.98
N ALA A 52 -4.38 14.69 -10.02
CA ALA A 52 -3.20 13.86 -9.82
C ALA A 52 -3.38 12.55 -10.60
N VAL A 53 -2.43 12.23 -11.49
CA VAL A 53 -2.45 11.03 -12.33
C VAL A 53 -1.29 10.12 -11.90
N LYS A 54 -1.61 9.01 -11.24
CA LYS A 54 -0.63 7.99 -10.82
C LYS A 54 -0.54 6.91 -11.87
N MET A 55 0.55 6.94 -12.66
CA MET A 55 0.88 5.83 -13.57
C MET A 55 1.44 4.68 -12.74
N ILE A 56 0.87 3.49 -12.92
CA ILE A 56 1.17 2.32 -12.09
C ILE A 56 2.18 1.44 -12.80
N ASN A 57 3.23 1.06 -12.07
CA ASN A 57 4.26 0.18 -12.59
C ASN A 57 4.02 -1.27 -12.14
N ILE A 58 2.92 -1.86 -12.63
CA ILE A 58 2.53 -3.23 -12.33
C ILE A 58 2.04 -3.91 -13.60
N ASP A 59 2.39 -5.19 -13.69
CA ASP A 59 1.84 -6.08 -14.69
C ASP A 59 0.43 -6.54 -14.25
N LEU A 60 -0.58 -6.02 -14.92
CA LEU A 60 -2.00 -6.42 -14.76
C LEU A 60 -2.45 -7.43 -15.82
N SER A 61 -1.53 -8.18 -16.41
CA SER A 61 -1.84 -9.25 -17.37
C SER A 61 -2.59 -10.42 -16.72
N ASP A 62 -2.39 -10.66 -15.40
CA ASP A 62 -3.19 -11.63 -14.66
C ASP A 62 -4.61 -11.08 -14.39
N LEU A 63 -5.60 -11.78 -14.89
CA LEU A 63 -7.03 -11.43 -14.76
C LEU A 63 -7.49 -11.37 -13.30
N ARG A 64 -6.89 -12.16 -12.39
CA ARG A 64 -7.24 -12.16 -10.97
C ARG A 64 -6.69 -10.90 -10.30
N ALA A 65 -5.42 -10.57 -10.53
CA ALA A 65 -4.79 -9.35 -10.01
C ALA A 65 -5.54 -8.11 -10.50
N ARG A 66 -5.89 -8.08 -11.79
CA ARG A 66 -6.68 -7.00 -12.39
C ARG A 66 -8.08 -6.88 -11.78
N SER A 67 -8.81 -8.00 -11.62
CA SER A 67 -10.14 -8.00 -10.98
C SER A 67 -10.07 -7.51 -9.54
N GLN A 68 -9.05 -7.94 -8.79
CA GLN A 68 -8.82 -7.49 -7.42
C GLN A 68 -8.53 -5.99 -7.37
N PHE A 69 -7.65 -5.51 -8.24
CA PHE A 69 -7.34 -4.07 -8.36
C PHE A 69 -8.61 -3.25 -8.61
N MET A 70 -9.44 -3.65 -9.58
CA MET A 70 -10.68 -2.94 -9.89
C MET A 70 -11.68 -2.92 -8.74
N LYS A 71 -11.77 -4.01 -7.95
CA LYS A 71 -12.61 -4.05 -6.74
C LYS A 71 -12.15 -3.04 -5.69
N GLU A 72 -10.86 -2.95 -5.47
CA GLU A 72 -10.30 -2.01 -4.47
C GLU A 72 -10.43 -0.56 -4.93
N ILE A 73 -10.22 -0.26 -6.22
CA ILE A 73 -10.50 1.06 -6.79
C ILE A 73 -12.00 1.41 -6.64
N ALA A 74 -12.90 0.46 -6.92
CA ALA A 74 -14.33 0.69 -6.75
C ALA A 74 -14.71 0.96 -5.29
N ALA A 75 -14.03 0.34 -4.32
CA ALA A 75 -14.18 0.62 -2.91
C ALA A 75 -13.60 2.00 -2.55
N ALA A 76 -12.41 2.33 -3.02
CA ALA A 76 -11.77 3.63 -2.80
C ALA A 76 -12.62 4.80 -3.32
N ARG A 77 -13.29 4.63 -4.46
CA ARG A 77 -14.22 5.65 -5.02
C ARG A 77 -15.45 5.88 -4.17
N ARG A 78 -15.83 4.95 -3.28
CA ARG A 78 -16.96 5.14 -2.35
C ARG A 78 -16.57 5.86 -1.07
N VAL A 79 -15.28 6.06 -0.83
CA VAL A 79 -14.83 6.82 0.35
C VAL A 79 -15.35 8.25 0.25
N VAL A 80 -16.09 8.66 1.29
CA VAL A 80 -16.59 10.03 1.37
C VAL A 80 -15.38 10.97 1.53
N PRO A 81 -15.30 12.09 0.80
CA PRO A 81 -14.12 12.96 0.77
C PRO A 81 -13.95 13.82 2.03
N PHE A 82 -14.04 13.20 3.22
CA PHE A 82 -13.72 13.81 4.50
C PHE A 82 -12.21 13.77 4.74
N CYS A 83 -11.54 14.88 4.60
CA CYS A 83 -10.07 14.99 4.73
C CYS A 83 -9.28 13.98 3.87
N THR A 84 -9.88 13.49 2.76
CA THR A 84 -9.23 12.60 1.79
C THR A 84 -9.24 13.23 0.40
N ALA A 85 -8.26 12.90 -0.46
CA ALA A 85 -8.35 13.18 -1.89
C ALA A 85 -9.23 12.12 -2.56
N GLN A 86 -10.23 12.55 -3.32
CA GLN A 86 -11.17 11.64 -3.98
C GLN A 86 -10.51 10.88 -5.13
N VAL A 87 -10.73 9.56 -5.21
CA VAL A 87 -10.39 8.78 -6.40
C VAL A 87 -11.47 9.01 -7.46
N LEU A 88 -11.09 9.59 -8.59
CA LEU A 88 -12.01 9.99 -9.66
C LEU A 88 -12.19 8.90 -10.70
N PHE A 89 -11.09 8.32 -11.18
CA PHE A 89 -11.09 7.38 -12.29
C PHE A 89 -9.89 6.42 -12.21
N ALA A 90 -9.99 5.26 -12.84
CA ALA A 90 -8.86 4.37 -13.09
C ALA A 90 -9.01 3.73 -14.46
N GLU A 91 -7.90 3.61 -15.19
CA GLU A 91 -7.77 2.90 -16.44
C GLU A 91 -6.83 1.71 -16.27
N VAL A 92 -7.27 0.55 -16.67
CA VAL A 92 -6.49 -0.70 -16.53
C VAL A 92 -6.33 -1.48 -17.83
N ASP A 93 -7.07 -1.08 -18.87
CA ASP A 93 -7.10 -1.76 -20.18
C ASP A 93 -6.03 -1.26 -21.15
N GLY A 94 -5.41 -0.10 -20.84
CA GLY A 94 -4.36 0.49 -21.66
C GLY A 94 -2.98 -0.15 -21.44
N GLU A 95 -2.02 0.21 -22.30
CA GLU A 95 -0.62 -0.24 -22.20
C GLU A 95 0.02 0.15 -20.84
N ARG A 96 -0.47 1.21 -20.22
CA ARG A 96 0.01 1.71 -18.93
C ARG A 96 -1.19 2.03 -18.03
N PRO A 97 -1.51 1.19 -17.06
CA PRO A 97 -2.60 1.45 -16.13
C PRO A 97 -2.31 2.71 -15.29
N TYR A 98 -3.36 3.48 -15.02
CA TYR A 98 -3.26 4.69 -14.19
C TYR A 98 -4.50 4.92 -13.35
N VAL A 99 -4.32 5.62 -12.24
CA VAL A 99 -5.38 6.11 -11.36
C VAL A 99 -5.37 7.62 -11.33
N VAL A 100 -6.53 8.23 -11.43
CA VAL A 100 -6.74 9.66 -11.35
C VAL A 100 -7.42 9.99 -10.02
N SER A 101 -6.87 10.94 -9.30
CA SER A 101 -7.43 11.46 -8.06
C SER A 101 -7.48 12.98 -8.06
N GLU A 102 -8.24 13.53 -7.14
CA GLU A 102 -8.25 14.96 -6.85
C GLU A 102 -6.82 15.45 -6.61
N PHE A 103 -6.45 16.56 -7.26
CA PHE A 103 -5.19 17.22 -6.96
C PHE A 103 -5.39 18.17 -5.78
N ILE A 104 -4.59 17.98 -4.73
CA ILE A 104 -4.60 18.86 -3.56
C ILE A 104 -3.39 19.77 -3.62
N GLU A 105 -3.64 21.08 -3.74
CA GLU A 105 -2.57 22.08 -3.74
C GLU A 105 -2.03 22.30 -2.32
N GLY A 106 -0.74 22.02 -2.13
CA GLY A 106 -0.04 22.19 -0.86
C GLY A 106 1.21 21.33 -0.73
N PRO A 107 2.06 21.60 0.27
CA PRO A 107 3.18 20.75 0.58
C PRO A 107 2.72 19.45 1.26
N THR A 108 3.47 18.37 1.09
CA THR A 108 3.28 17.19 1.95
C THR A 108 3.69 17.53 3.38
N LEU A 109 3.14 16.80 4.36
CA LEU A 109 3.52 16.95 5.77
C LEU A 109 5.02 16.71 5.97
N TYR A 110 5.59 15.73 5.24
CA TYR A 110 7.04 15.48 5.27
C TYR A 110 7.82 16.73 4.87
N ARG A 111 7.49 17.31 3.73
CA ARG A 111 8.15 18.52 3.23
C ARG A 111 7.97 19.69 4.18
N HIS A 112 6.76 19.92 4.67
CA HIS A 112 6.47 21.00 5.62
C HIS A 112 7.33 20.91 6.89
N VAL A 113 7.40 19.71 7.52
CA VAL A 113 8.19 19.50 8.72
C VAL A 113 9.69 19.66 8.46
N ARG A 114 10.18 19.24 7.28
CA ARG A 114 11.59 19.41 6.89
C ARG A 114 11.96 20.88 6.65
N GLU A 115 11.06 21.68 6.11
CA GLU A 115 11.31 23.07 5.77
C GLU A 115 11.04 24.03 6.93
N HIS A 116 10.03 23.74 7.79
CA HIS A 116 9.54 24.66 8.82
C HIS A 116 9.70 24.11 10.25
N GLY A 117 10.13 22.87 10.41
CA GLY A 117 10.24 22.21 11.71
C GLY A 117 8.94 21.57 12.20
N PRO A 118 8.92 21.06 13.44
CA PRO A 118 7.80 20.34 14.03
C PRO A 118 6.51 21.16 14.10
N VAL A 119 5.39 20.47 13.91
CA VAL A 119 4.04 21.03 14.08
C VAL A 119 3.64 20.97 15.55
N THR A 120 3.14 22.06 16.12
CA THR A 120 2.81 22.15 17.55
C THR A 120 1.43 22.76 17.82
N GLY A 121 0.96 22.65 19.05
CA GLY A 121 -0.26 23.29 19.53
C GLY A 121 -1.52 22.93 18.72
N ASN A 122 -2.35 23.92 18.44
CA ASN A 122 -3.61 23.72 17.71
C ASN A 122 -3.42 23.21 16.28
N ALA A 123 -2.27 23.49 15.62
CA ALA A 123 -1.98 22.98 14.31
C ALA A 123 -1.76 21.47 14.34
N LEU A 124 -1.04 20.95 15.35
CA LEU A 124 -0.86 19.51 15.56
C LEU A 124 -2.21 18.82 15.87
N HIS A 125 -3.04 19.45 16.69
CA HIS A 125 -4.36 18.93 17.02
C HIS A 125 -5.25 18.82 15.75
N ARG A 126 -5.36 19.88 14.94
CA ARG A 126 -6.10 19.84 13.68
C ARG A 126 -5.55 18.80 12.70
N LEU A 127 -4.23 18.67 12.62
CA LEU A 127 -3.60 17.64 11.82
C LEU A 127 -4.02 16.23 12.28
N ALA A 128 -3.96 15.97 13.59
CA ALA A 128 -4.35 14.70 14.18
C ALA A 128 -5.83 14.38 13.93
N VAL A 129 -6.74 15.35 14.16
CA VAL A 129 -8.17 15.20 13.91
C VAL A 129 -8.44 14.95 12.43
N GLY A 130 -7.90 15.75 11.51
CA GLY A 130 -8.16 15.61 10.08
C GLY A 130 -7.68 14.29 9.51
N THR A 131 -6.48 13.84 9.90
CA THR A 131 -5.95 12.54 9.44
C THR A 131 -6.67 11.35 10.07
N ALA A 132 -7.14 11.45 11.33
CA ALA A 132 -8.00 10.43 11.95
C ALA A 132 -9.39 10.39 11.28
N THR A 133 -9.97 11.54 10.92
CA THR A 133 -11.22 11.63 10.16
C THR A 133 -11.09 10.93 8.80
N ALA A 134 -9.99 11.19 8.09
CA ALA A 134 -9.70 10.51 6.84
C ALA A 134 -9.65 8.98 7.01
N LEU A 135 -8.91 8.49 8.01
CA LEU A 135 -8.84 7.04 8.28
C LEU A 135 -10.19 6.44 8.64
N ALA A 136 -10.98 7.10 9.48
CA ALA A 136 -12.32 6.62 9.83
C ALA A 136 -13.23 6.54 8.59
N ALA A 137 -13.15 7.52 7.66
CA ALA A 137 -13.89 7.50 6.40
C ALA A 137 -13.42 6.36 5.47
N ILE A 138 -12.12 6.12 5.36
CA ILE A 138 -11.51 5.05 4.56
C ILE A 138 -11.96 3.68 5.09
N HIS A 139 -11.82 3.44 6.41
CA HIS A 139 -12.16 2.16 7.03
C HIS A 139 -13.67 1.86 6.96
N ARG A 140 -14.54 2.87 7.02
CA ARG A 140 -15.99 2.71 6.82
C ARG A 140 -16.37 2.22 5.42
N SER A 141 -15.50 2.38 4.44
CA SER A 141 -15.71 1.92 3.08
C SER A 141 -15.05 0.55 2.81
N ASP A 142 -14.65 -0.17 3.89
CA ASP A 142 -13.92 -1.45 3.85
C ASP A 142 -12.58 -1.34 3.10
N VAL A 143 -11.98 -0.14 3.10
CA VAL A 143 -10.66 0.13 2.52
C VAL A 143 -9.64 0.23 3.63
N VAL A 144 -8.45 -0.31 3.42
CA VAL A 144 -7.27 -0.13 4.25
C VAL A 144 -6.24 0.66 3.45
N HIS A 145 -5.68 1.72 4.06
CA HIS A 145 -4.73 2.59 3.36
C HIS A 145 -3.41 1.87 3.03
N CYS A 146 -2.89 1.13 3.99
CA CYS A 146 -1.66 0.34 3.92
C CYS A 146 -0.33 1.11 3.74
N ASP A 147 -0.34 2.38 3.38
CA ASP A 147 0.87 3.19 3.17
C ASP A 147 0.74 4.61 3.75
N LEU A 148 0.04 4.77 4.89
CA LEU A 148 -0.05 6.07 5.53
C LEU A 148 1.32 6.49 6.08
N LYS A 149 1.73 7.69 5.70
CA LYS A 149 3.02 8.31 6.07
C LYS A 149 2.97 9.81 5.81
N PRO A 150 3.93 10.59 6.30
CA PRO A 150 3.94 12.04 6.11
C PRO A 150 3.96 12.49 4.64
N ASP A 151 4.48 11.68 3.72
CA ASP A 151 4.46 11.98 2.28
C ASP A 151 3.05 11.87 1.68
N ASN A 152 2.18 11.07 2.29
CA ASN A 152 0.81 10.84 1.86
C ASN A 152 -0.22 11.68 2.64
N VAL A 153 0.23 12.74 3.32
CA VAL A 153 -0.61 13.77 3.93
C VAL A 153 -0.23 15.12 3.32
N VAL A 154 -1.16 15.74 2.60
CA VAL A 154 -0.98 17.08 2.00
C VAL A 154 -1.61 18.11 2.91
N LEU A 155 -0.90 19.21 3.19
CA LEU A 155 -1.40 20.35 3.94
C LEU A 155 -2.03 21.35 2.96
N GLY A 156 -3.28 21.07 2.60
CA GLY A 156 -4.06 21.92 1.70
C GLY A 156 -4.53 23.22 2.36
N ARG A 157 -5.07 24.15 1.56
CA ARG A 157 -5.59 25.44 2.05
C ARG A 157 -6.71 25.26 3.08
N ASP A 158 -7.50 24.21 2.93
CA ASP A 158 -8.68 23.91 3.74
C ASP A 158 -8.43 22.84 4.81
N GLY A 159 -7.17 22.52 5.08
CA GLY A 159 -6.77 21.53 6.07
C GLY A 159 -6.01 20.32 5.51
N PRO A 160 -5.65 19.37 6.38
CA PRO A 160 -4.90 18.18 5.97
C PRO A 160 -5.77 17.23 5.13
N ARG A 161 -5.18 16.69 4.06
CA ARG A 161 -5.79 15.71 3.16
C ARG A 161 -4.92 14.48 3.06
N VAL A 162 -5.49 13.30 3.29
CA VAL A 162 -4.82 12.01 3.06
C VAL A 162 -4.99 11.61 1.60
N ILE A 163 -3.88 11.27 0.95
CA ILE A 163 -3.83 10.90 -0.46
C ILE A 163 -3.38 9.45 -0.64
N ASP A 164 -3.55 8.88 -1.83
CA ASP A 164 -3.01 7.57 -2.26
C ASP A 164 -3.47 6.35 -1.41
N PHE A 165 -4.65 6.39 -0.82
CA PHE A 165 -5.21 5.29 -0.02
C PHE A 165 -5.77 4.15 -0.90
N GLY A 166 -5.67 2.90 -0.40
CA GLY A 166 -6.24 1.70 -1.01
C GLY A 166 -5.49 1.16 -2.24
N ILE A 167 -4.66 1.97 -2.92
CA ILE A 167 -3.97 1.59 -4.15
C ILE A 167 -2.86 0.57 -3.87
N ALA A 168 -2.16 0.68 -2.73
CA ALA A 168 -1.05 -0.20 -2.38
C ALA A 168 -1.47 -1.67 -2.20
N ARG A 169 -2.67 -1.90 -1.64
CA ARG A 169 -3.24 -3.24 -1.44
C ARG A 169 -3.80 -3.80 -2.76
N ALA A 170 -4.46 -2.95 -3.54
CA ALA A 170 -4.99 -3.29 -4.86
C ALA A 170 -3.93 -3.88 -5.78
N LEU A 171 -2.70 -3.44 -5.61
CA LEU A 171 -1.58 -3.84 -6.42
C LEU A 171 -1.03 -5.24 -6.04
N GLY A 172 -1.62 -5.92 -5.05
CA GLY A 172 -1.14 -7.26 -4.62
C GLY A 172 0.33 -7.25 -4.22
N VAL A 173 0.89 -6.04 -4.02
CA VAL A 173 2.29 -5.87 -3.66
C VAL A 173 2.45 -6.33 -2.22
N THR A 174 2.59 -7.64 -2.06
CA THR A 174 3.42 -8.21 -1.03
C THR A 174 4.84 -7.75 -1.37
N GLU A 175 5.06 -6.43 -1.28
CA GLU A 175 6.41 -5.90 -1.44
C GLU A 175 7.24 -6.58 -0.37
N THR A 176 8.09 -7.47 -0.83
CA THR A 176 9.17 -7.99 0.00
C THR A 176 9.88 -6.78 0.61
N VAL A 177 10.12 -6.83 1.91
CA VAL A 177 10.75 -5.76 2.71
C VAL A 177 12.01 -5.18 2.04
N THR A 178 12.62 -5.94 1.12
CA THR A 178 13.82 -5.59 0.36
C THR A 178 13.63 -4.58 -0.77
N SER A 179 12.42 -4.41 -1.31
CA SER A 179 12.19 -3.46 -2.43
C SER A 179 11.74 -2.06 -1.98
N ARG A 180 11.51 -1.86 -0.66
CA ARG A 180 11.09 -0.56 -0.12
C ARG A 180 12.29 0.34 0.17
N VAL A 181 12.30 1.48 -0.46
CA VAL A 181 13.19 2.60 -0.13
C VAL A 181 13.12 2.89 1.38
N MET A 182 14.26 3.04 2.04
CA MET A 182 14.48 3.15 3.49
C MET A 182 13.49 4.08 4.27
N GLY A 183 12.88 5.07 3.62
CA GLY A 183 12.00 6.05 4.29
C GLY A 183 10.61 5.54 4.67
N THR A 184 10.05 4.56 3.94
CA THR A 184 8.66 4.10 4.15
C THR A 184 8.52 3.14 5.33
N THR A 185 9.57 2.40 5.67
CA THR A 185 9.55 1.37 6.73
C THR A 185 9.39 1.93 8.14
N ALA A 186 9.76 3.20 8.35
CA ALA A 186 9.68 3.86 9.65
C ALA A 186 8.24 4.07 10.18
N TYR A 187 7.23 3.92 9.31
CA TYR A 187 5.80 4.08 9.63
C TYR A 187 5.04 2.75 9.55
N MET A 188 5.73 1.67 9.20
CA MET A 188 5.13 0.36 8.98
C MET A 188 4.83 -0.34 10.31
N ALA A 189 3.63 -0.94 10.42
CA ALA A 189 3.21 -1.68 11.60
C ALA A 189 3.93 -3.04 11.75
N PRO A 190 4.08 -3.56 12.99
CA PRO A 190 4.79 -4.82 13.28
C PRO A 190 4.29 -6.02 12.49
N GLU A 191 2.98 -6.18 12.32
CA GLU A 191 2.35 -7.28 11.58
C GLU A 191 2.76 -7.32 10.10
N ARG A 192 3.09 -6.17 9.52
CA ARG A 192 3.56 -6.09 8.13
C ARG A 192 4.99 -6.61 7.97
N PHE A 193 5.82 -6.52 9.00
CA PHE A 193 7.16 -7.13 9.00
C PHE A 193 7.10 -8.64 9.25
N ARG A 194 6.08 -9.11 9.99
CA ARG A 194 5.87 -10.54 10.25
C ARG A 194 5.14 -11.25 9.12
N ASN A 195 4.65 -10.50 8.12
CA ASN A 195 3.79 -11.00 7.05
C ASN A 195 2.47 -11.60 7.56
N ASP A 196 1.97 -11.05 8.69
CA ASP A 196 0.69 -11.41 9.26
C ASP A 196 -0.48 -10.74 8.49
N ALA A 197 -1.71 -11.08 8.86
CA ALA A 197 -2.90 -10.47 8.24
C ALA A 197 -2.93 -8.94 8.44
N VAL A 198 -2.99 -8.21 7.33
CA VAL A 198 -3.02 -6.74 7.31
C VAL A 198 -4.46 -6.24 7.29
N GLY A 199 -4.81 -5.35 8.22
CA GLY A 199 -6.14 -4.77 8.37
C GLY A 199 -6.09 -3.33 8.89
N PRO A 200 -7.26 -2.73 9.22
CA PRO A 200 -7.36 -1.37 9.74
C PRO A 200 -6.40 -1.01 10.87
N PRO A 201 -6.05 -1.91 11.82
CA PRO A 201 -5.08 -1.57 12.87
C PRO A 201 -3.69 -1.19 12.37
N CYS A 202 -3.27 -1.63 11.17
CA CYS A 202 -1.96 -1.23 10.62
C CYS A 202 -1.94 0.26 10.26
N ASP A 203 -3.06 0.82 9.82
CA ASP A 203 -3.19 2.23 9.49
C ASP A 203 -3.22 3.09 10.75
N VAL A 204 -3.84 2.60 11.84
CA VAL A 204 -3.83 3.28 13.14
C VAL A 204 -2.41 3.40 13.70
N PHE A 205 -1.60 2.36 13.57
CA PHE A 205 -0.17 2.42 13.91
C PHE A 205 0.57 3.46 13.06
N ALA A 206 0.38 3.41 11.74
CA ALA A 206 1.02 4.33 10.79
C ALA A 206 0.58 5.79 11.02
N TRP A 207 -0.69 6.01 11.38
CA TRP A 207 -1.22 7.32 11.79
C TRP A 207 -0.48 7.87 13.01
N ALA A 208 -0.36 7.06 14.06
CA ALA A 208 0.32 7.47 15.28
C ALA A 208 1.80 7.79 15.04
N ALA A 209 2.49 6.98 14.24
CA ALA A 209 3.87 7.23 13.83
C ALA A 209 4.00 8.53 13.00
N THR A 210 3.02 8.82 12.14
CA THR A 210 2.94 10.04 11.33
C THR A 210 2.73 11.28 12.21
N ILE A 211 1.84 11.23 13.20
CA ILE A 211 1.61 12.35 14.13
C ILE A 211 2.82 12.55 15.05
N ALA A 212 3.46 11.48 15.54
CA ALA A 212 4.71 11.57 16.30
C ALA A 212 5.83 12.24 15.48
N PHE A 213 5.98 11.88 14.19
CA PHE A 213 6.89 12.57 13.29
C PHE A 213 6.55 14.05 13.12
N ALA A 214 5.28 14.38 12.94
CA ALA A 214 4.85 15.77 12.79
C ALA A 214 5.24 16.62 14.02
N ALA A 215 5.09 16.05 15.20
CA ALA A 215 5.40 16.72 16.47
C ALA A 215 6.89 16.77 16.80
N GLY A 216 7.70 15.80 16.34
CA GLY A 216 9.10 15.65 16.72
C GLY A 216 10.12 15.86 15.60
N GLY A 217 9.69 15.97 14.35
CA GLY A 217 10.56 16.08 13.18
C GLY A 217 11.33 14.80 12.82
N ARG A 218 11.12 13.70 13.57
CA ARG A 218 11.74 12.40 13.36
C ARG A 218 10.75 11.25 13.62
N PRO A 219 10.86 10.14 12.87
CA PRO A 219 10.00 8.98 13.10
C PRO A 219 10.24 8.37 14.49
N PRO A 220 9.20 7.82 15.16
CA PRO A 220 9.32 7.31 16.55
C PRO A 220 10.17 6.04 16.66
N PHE A 221 10.50 5.40 15.57
CA PHE A 221 11.38 4.22 15.52
C PHE A 221 12.68 4.48 14.73
N GLY A 222 12.98 5.77 14.45
CA GLY A 222 14.16 6.18 13.68
C GLY A 222 14.05 5.91 12.18
N ASN A 223 15.12 6.24 11.44
CA ASN A 223 15.21 6.08 9.98
C ASN A 223 16.64 5.79 9.50
N ASP A 224 17.47 5.18 10.35
CA ASP A 224 18.89 4.90 10.12
C ASP A 224 19.10 3.71 9.18
N SER A 225 18.76 2.50 9.60
CA SER A 225 18.84 1.32 8.74
C SER A 225 17.56 0.49 8.79
N LEU A 226 17.25 -0.22 7.70
CA LEU A 226 16.06 -1.06 7.62
C LEU A 226 15.98 -2.06 8.79
N PHE A 227 17.09 -2.74 9.09
CA PHE A 227 17.12 -3.75 10.14
C PHE A 227 16.97 -3.14 11.54
N ALA A 228 17.61 -1.99 11.79
CA ALA A 228 17.49 -1.30 13.07
C ALA A 228 16.08 -0.76 13.28
N VAL A 229 15.47 -0.15 12.26
CA VAL A 229 14.07 0.31 12.31
C VAL A 229 13.13 -0.89 12.52
N MET A 230 13.28 -1.96 11.76
CA MET A 230 12.49 -3.18 11.91
C MET A 230 12.59 -3.75 13.33
N HIS A 231 13.81 -3.85 13.89
CA HIS A 231 14.03 -4.34 15.26
C HIS A 231 13.28 -3.47 16.27
N ARG A 232 13.38 -2.14 16.17
CA ARG A 232 12.69 -1.21 17.08
C ARG A 232 11.18 -1.27 16.94
N VAL A 233 10.66 -1.32 15.70
CA VAL A 233 9.22 -1.48 15.48
C VAL A 233 8.69 -2.76 16.10
N LEU A 234 9.43 -3.86 16.01
CA LEU A 234 9.00 -5.16 16.53
C LEU A 234 9.14 -5.29 18.05
N ASN A 235 10.19 -4.70 18.65
CA ASN A 235 10.63 -5.07 20.01
C ASN A 235 10.75 -3.90 20.98
N GLU A 236 10.93 -2.66 20.51
CA GLU A 236 11.24 -1.53 21.40
C GLU A 236 10.05 -0.55 21.54
N PRO A 237 9.94 0.18 22.65
CA PRO A 237 8.96 1.26 22.77
C PRO A 237 9.27 2.38 21.77
N PRO A 238 8.25 3.18 21.37
CA PRO A 238 8.47 4.34 20.52
C PRO A 238 9.21 5.45 21.26
N ASP A 239 10.15 6.10 20.58
CA ASP A 239 10.78 7.34 21.03
C ASP A 239 9.90 8.53 20.63
N LEU A 240 9.08 9.02 21.56
CA LEU A 240 8.11 10.09 21.32
C LEU A 240 8.66 11.44 21.72
N PRO A 241 8.35 12.51 20.96
CA PRO A 241 8.58 13.88 21.41
C PRO A 241 7.66 14.23 22.60
N ALA A 242 7.89 15.39 23.22
CA ALA A 242 6.95 15.91 24.20
C ALA A 242 5.60 16.21 23.55
N LEU A 243 4.56 15.51 23.98
CA LEU A 243 3.18 15.65 23.50
C LEU A 243 2.27 16.10 24.65
N PRO A 244 1.12 16.76 24.36
CA PRO A 244 0.08 16.96 25.36
C PRO A 244 -0.34 15.62 25.98
N PRO A 245 -0.62 15.54 27.31
CA PRO A 245 -0.84 14.28 28.01
C PRO A 245 -1.90 13.35 27.36
N GLY A 246 -3.05 13.87 26.97
CA GLY A 246 -4.10 13.08 26.33
C GLY A 246 -3.71 12.56 24.91
N LEU A 247 -2.90 13.33 24.20
CA LEU A 247 -2.39 12.90 22.88
C LEU A 247 -1.25 11.89 23.04
N ASP A 248 -0.37 12.05 24.04
CA ASP A 248 0.73 11.12 24.33
C ASP A 248 0.17 9.71 24.62
N GLU A 249 -0.82 9.62 25.53
CA GLU A 249 -1.45 8.35 25.88
C GLU A 249 -2.11 7.67 24.66
N LEU A 250 -2.86 8.44 23.85
CA LEU A 250 -3.50 7.94 22.65
C LEU A 250 -2.48 7.42 21.64
N ILE A 251 -1.41 8.18 21.39
CA ILE A 251 -0.34 7.79 20.44
C ILE A 251 0.33 6.50 20.93
N ARG A 252 0.65 6.36 22.23
CA ARG A 252 1.25 5.13 22.78
C ARG A 252 0.35 3.93 22.59
N GLN A 253 -0.96 4.07 22.81
CA GLN A 253 -1.90 3.00 22.60
C GLN A 253 -2.01 2.61 21.12
N CYS A 254 -2.04 3.58 20.20
CA CYS A 254 -2.05 3.31 18.77
C CYS A 254 -0.75 2.64 18.28
N LEU A 255 0.41 2.87 18.95
CA LEU A 255 1.69 2.24 18.66
C LEU A 255 1.91 0.90 19.40
N ALA A 256 0.87 0.32 20.01
CA ALA A 256 0.94 -1.01 20.60
C ALA A 256 1.39 -2.05 19.56
N LYS A 257 2.26 -2.99 20.00
CA LYS A 257 2.82 -4.02 19.09
C LYS A 257 1.78 -5.04 18.66
N ASP A 258 0.84 -5.35 19.55
CA ASP A 258 -0.32 -6.20 19.27
C ASP A 258 -1.41 -5.36 18.59
N PRO A 259 -1.83 -5.70 17.35
CA PRO A 259 -2.89 -4.98 16.65
C PRO A 259 -4.23 -4.93 17.42
N ALA A 260 -4.53 -5.96 18.21
CA ALA A 260 -5.78 -6.06 18.97
C ALA A 260 -5.88 -5.04 20.12
N GLN A 261 -4.76 -4.48 20.57
CA GLN A 261 -4.71 -3.47 21.63
C GLN A 261 -4.88 -2.05 21.10
N ARG A 262 -4.86 -1.86 19.78
CA ARG A 262 -5.02 -0.55 19.15
C ARG A 262 -6.50 -0.19 19.04
N PRO A 263 -6.88 1.07 19.28
CA PRO A 263 -8.25 1.53 19.06
C PRO A 263 -8.59 1.53 17.56
N GLU A 264 -9.88 1.46 17.23
CA GLU A 264 -10.37 1.72 15.89
C GLU A 264 -10.18 3.20 15.51
N ALA A 265 -10.05 3.52 14.21
CA ALA A 265 -9.88 4.89 13.74
C ALA A 265 -11.01 5.85 14.20
N GLU A 266 -12.25 5.35 14.27
CA GLU A 266 -13.38 6.11 14.77
C GLU A 266 -13.25 6.42 16.29
N GLN A 267 -12.71 5.48 17.06
CA GLN A 267 -12.44 5.69 18.49
C GLN A 267 -11.30 6.70 18.71
N VAL A 268 -10.26 6.64 17.86
CA VAL A 268 -9.18 7.65 17.85
C VAL A 268 -9.77 9.03 17.61
N LEU A 269 -10.62 9.18 16.59
CA LEU A 269 -11.27 10.44 16.25
C LEU A 269 -12.14 10.97 17.41
N MET A 270 -12.98 10.13 18.02
CA MET A 270 -13.82 10.52 19.14
C MET A 270 -13.02 11.05 20.32
N ARG A 271 -11.92 10.38 20.69
CA ARG A 271 -11.04 10.84 21.77
C ARG A 271 -10.37 12.18 21.46
N LEU A 272 -9.94 12.40 20.23
CA LEU A 272 -9.39 13.69 19.79
C LEU A 272 -10.42 14.82 19.86
N LEU A 273 -11.72 14.53 19.63
CA LEU A 273 -12.81 15.48 19.75
C LEU A 273 -13.28 15.68 21.20
N GLY A 274 -12.64 15.04 22.19
CA GLY A 274 -13.01 15.13 23.61
C GLY A 274 -14.33 14.42 23.94
N GLN A 275 -14.74 13.46 23.11
CA GLN A 275 -15.93 12.64 23.32
C GLN A 275 -15.55 11.37 24.08
N ASP A 276 -16.05 11.20 25.31
CA ASP A 276 -15.90 9.95 26.03
C ASP A 276 -16.71 8.83 25.35
N VAL A 277 -16.01 7.78 24.96
CA VAL A 277 -16.58 6.59 24.28
C VAL A 277 -17.67 5.89 25.11
N GLY A 278 -17.83 6.23 26.40
CA GLY A 278 -18.77 5.61 27.34
C GLY A 278 -19.95 6.47 27.78
N ALA A 279 -19.95 7.78 27.55
CA ALA A 279 -20.91 8.70 28.19
C ALA A 279 -21.94 9.33 27.24
N ALA A 280 -21.71 9.34 25.96
CA ALA A 280 -22.67 9.83 24.96
C ALA A 280 -23.38 8.63 24.34
N GLY A 281 -24.73 8.65 24.30
CA GLY A 281 -25.47 7.74 23.46
C GLY A 281 -24.93 7.82 22.02
N PRO A 282 -25.12 6.79 21.16
CA PRO A 282 -24.42 6.67 19.90
C PRO A 282 -24.70 7.90 19.02
N LEU A 283 -23.76 8.85 19.03
CA LEU A 283 -23.72 9.87 17.99
C LEU A 283 -23.75 9.14 16.66
N ARG A 284 -24.60 9.58 15.74
CA ARG A 284 -24.60 8.97 14.41
C ARG A 284 -23.17 9.08 13.87
N ARG A 285 -22.61 7.97 13.45
CA ARG A 285 -21.21 7.88 12.96
C ARG A 285 -20.87 8.95 11.90
N GLU A 286 -21.86 9.33 11.12
CA GLU A 286 -21.75 10.40 10.12
C GLU A 286 -21.52 11.77 10.76
N THR A 287 -22.14 12.04 11.89
CA THR A 287 -21.96 13.28 12.68
C THR A 287 -20.53 13.40 13.22
N VAL A 288 -19.91 12.29 13.62
CA VAL A 288 -18.52 12.27 14.10
C VAL A 288 -17.54 12.63 12.99
N LEU A 289 -17.73 12.08 11.79
CA LEU A 289 -16.90 12.42 10.63
C LEU A 289 -17.06 13.89 10.21
N GLN A 290 -18.29 14.40 10.22
CA GLN A 290 -18.55 15.80 9.89
C GLN A 290 -17.91 16.73 10.91
N LEU A 291 -18.06 16.46 12.21
CA LEU A 291 -17.42 17.25 13.27
C LEU A 291 -15.88 17.20 13.16
N GLY A 292 -15.32 16.05 12.84
CA GLY A 292 -13.88 15.89 12.58
C GLY A 292 -13.41 16.72 11.39
N ASN A 293 -14.16 16.70 10.29
CA ASN A 293 -13.87 17.49 9.09
C ASN A 293 -13.92 19.00 9.36
N GLU A 294 -14.95 19.47 10.07
CA GLU A 294 -15.08 20.86 10.49
C GLU A 294 -13.95 21.29 11.43
N THR A 295 -13.60 20.46 12.41
CA THR A 295 -12.50 20.71 13.36
C THR A 295 -11.14 20.77 12.67
N ALA A 296 -10.94 19.95 11.63
CA ALA A 296 -9.73 19.97 10.82
C ALA A 296 -9.61 21.22 9.94
N GLY A 297 -10.72 21.95 9.74
CA GLY A 297 -10.80 23.10 8.84
C GLY A 297 -10.94 22.69 7.37
N ALA A 298 -11.29 21.44 7.08
CA ALA A 298 -11.54 20.98 5.73
C ALA A 298 -12.93 21.44 5.24
N PRO A 299 -13.11 21.80 3.97
CA PRO A 299 -14.41 22.18 3.43
C PRO A 299 -15.38 20.99 3.52
N THR A 300 -16.63 21.30 3.80
CA THR A 300 -17.70 20.32 3.63
C THR A 300 -17.82 19.99 2.15
N PRO A 301 -17.87 18.70 1.74
CA PRO A 301 -17.98 18.36 0.33
C PRO A 301 -19.32 18.81 -0.25
N ASP A 302 -19.33 20.00 -0.85
CA ASP A 302 -20.55 20.64 -1.36
C ASP A 302 -20.98 20.12 -2.73
N ARG A 303 -20.12 19.36 -3.42
CA ARG A 303 -20.44 18.81 -4.74
C ARG A 303 -19.47 17.71 -5.15
N PRO A 304 -19.96 16.57 -5.68
CA PRO A 304 -19.09 15.63 -6.37
C PRO A 304 -18.38 16.34 -7.51
N LEU A 305 -17.06 16.23 -7.60
CA LEU A 305 -16.33 16.71 -8.76
C LEU A 305 -16.92 16.06 -10.03
N PRO A 306 -17.10 16.80 -11.13
CA PRO A 306 -17.64 16.25 -12.36
C PRO A 306 -16.73 15.10 -12.82
N LEU A 307 -17.30 13.90 -12.93
CA LEU A 307 -16.61 12.75 -13.50
C LEU A 307 -16.23 13.07 -14.94
N PRO A 308 -15.01 12.78 -15.39
CA PRO A 308 -14.63 12.90 -16.77
C PRO A 308 -15.58 12.02 -17.60
N ARG A 309 -16.19 12.60 -18.62
CA ARG A 309 -16.97 11.81 -19.59
C ARG A 309 -15.99 10.86 -20.29
N PRO A 310 -16.30 9.56 -20.40
CA PRO A 310 -15.50 8.66 -21.23
C PRO A 310 -15.42 9.27 -22.63
N ALA A 311 -14.21 9.29 -23.20
CA ALA A 311 -13.98 9.78 -24.54
C ALA A 311 -15.02 9.13 -25.48
N SER A 312 -15.82 9.96 -26.14
CA SER A 312 -16.87 9.55 -27.10
C SER A 312 -16.17 8.96 -28.32
N GLY A 313 -15.93 7.63 -28.32
CA GLY A 313 -15.21 6.94 -29.39
C GLY A 313 -15.26 5.42 -29.35
N ALA A 314 -15.69 4.81 -28.25
CA ALA A 314 -15.96 3.38 -28.22
C ALA A 314 -17.48 3.17 -28.34
N SER A 315 -17.92 2.83 -29.55
CA SER A 315 -19.26 2.32 -29.77
C SER A 315 -19.47 1.11 -28.87
N ALA A 316 -20.41 1.23 -27.93
CA ALA A 316 -20.86 0.09 -27.13
C ALA A 316 -21.26 -1.06 -28.10
N PRO A 317 -20.82 -2.30 -27.88
CA PRO A 317 -21.35 -3.42 -28.60
C PRO A 317 -22.85 -3.48 -28.37
N ALA A 318 -23.62 -3.58 -29.46
CA ALA A 318 -25.07 -3.70 -29.44
C ALA A 318 -25.47 -4.81 -28.46
N VAL A 319 -26.34 -4.46 -27.52
CA VAL A 319 -27.01 -5.44 -26.64
C VAL A 319 -27.77 -6.39 -27.55
N GLY A 320 -27.30 -7.63 -27.64
CA GLY A 320 -28.04 -8.72 -28.28
C GLY A 320 -29.32 -9.02 -27.50
N PRO A 321 -30.29 -9.69 -28.13
CA PRO A 321 -31.62 -9.84 -27.57
C PRO A 321 -31.59 -10.59 -26.22
N GLU A 322 -32.37 -10.08 -25.31
CA GLU A 322 -32.63 -10.55 -23.96
C GLU A 322 -32.90 -12.08 -23.94
N TRP A 323 -31.98 -12.82 -23.32
CA TRP A 323 -32.14 -14.25 -23.13
C TRP A 323 -33.12 -14.50 -21.98
N THR A 324 -34.31 -14.99 -22.31
CA THR A 324 -35.30 -15.54 -21.37
C THR A 324 -35.03 -17.02 -21.15
N PRO A 325 -34.83 -17.51 -19.93
CA PRO A 325 -34.68 -18.93 -19.67
C PRO A 325 -36.03 -19.65 -19.84
N PRO A 326 -36.08 -20.84 -20.50
CA PRO A 326 -37.29 -21.62 -20.56
C PRO A 326 -37.64 -22.19 -19.20
N SER A 327 -38.91 -22.01 -18.80
CA SER A 327 -39.52 -22.68 -17.67
C SER A 327 -39.76 -24.16 -17.99
N GLY A 328 -39.22 -25.06 -17.18
CA GLY A 328 -39.60 -26.46 -17.31
C GLY A 328 -38.69 -27.45 -16.59
N GLU A 329 -39.31 -28.09 -15.61
CA GLU A 329 -39.01 -29.42 -15.06
C GLU A 329 -37.86 -29.61 -14.07
N ARG A 330 -38.30 -29.82 -12.82
CA ARG A 330 -37.55 -30.46 -11.75
C ARG A 330 -37.23 -31.91 -12.13
N ALA A 331 -35.96 -32.23 -12.23
CA ALA A 331 -35.45 -33.60 -12.18
C ALA A 331 -34.76 -33.82 -10.82
N THR A 332 -35.24 -34.82 -10.08
CA THR A 332 -34.72 -35.36 -8.86
C THR A 332 -33.34 -36.02 -9.08
N PRO A 333 -32.41 -35.97 -8.09
CA PRO A 333 -31.14 -36.66 -8.21
C PRO A 333 -31.29 -38.16 -7.94
N PRO A 334 -30.59 -39.02 -8.67
CA PRO A 334 -30.53 -40.45 -8.35
C PRO A 334 -29.50 -40.74 -7.23
N ASN A 335 -29.90 -41.64 -6.37
CA ASN A 335 -29.19 -42.25 -5.25
C ASN A 335 -28.02 -43.12 -5.73
N PRO A 336 -26.87 -43.17 -5.05
CA PRO A 336 -25.76 -44.04 -5.41
C PRO A 336 -25.87 -45.39 -4.66
N SER A 337 -26.02 -46.48 -5.38
CA SER A 337 -25.67 -47.81 -4.88
C SER A 337 -25.47 -48.83 -5.99
N ALA A 338 -24.41 -49.57 -5.82
CA ALA A 338 -24.13 -50.93 -6.32
C ALA A 338 -23.41 -51.10 -7.66
N VAL A 339 -22.13 -51.39 -7.61
CA VAL A 339 -21.45 -52.72 -7.81
C VAL A 339 -21.38 -53.22 -9.24
N SER A 340 -20.21 -53.36 -9.80
CA SER A 340 -19.48 -54.66 -9.93
C SER A 340 -18.33 -54.56 -10.93
N ALA A 341 -17.27 -55.27 -10.55
CA ALA A 341 -16.01 -55.47 -11.24
C ALA A 341 -16.07 -56.13 -12.59
N THR A 342 -15.15 -55.77 -13.47
CA THR A 342 -14.46 -56.73 -14.36
C THR A 342 -13.20 -56.10 -15.00
N GLY A 343 -12.08 -56.78 -14.83
CA GLY A 343 -11.14 -57.14 -15.90
C GLY A 343 -10.13 -56.06 -16.35
N GLU A 344 -9.01 -56.07 -15.70
CA GLU A 344 -7.82 -55.29 -15.96
C GLU A 344 -6.80 -56.03 -16.80
N ALA A 345 -6.28 -55.40 -17.84
CA ALA A 345 -5.01 -55.78 -18.45
C ALA A 345 -3.94 -54.75 -18.05
N PRO A 346 -2.69 -55.18 -17.72
CA PRO A 346 -1.69 -54.27 -17.17
C PRO A 346 -1.08 -53.39 -18.24
N ALA A 347 -1.03 -52.07 -17.92
CA ALA A 347 -0.31 -51.06 -18.70
C ALA A 347 1.21 -51.20 -18.47
N PRO A 348 2.07 -50.78 -19.41
CA PRO A 348 3.52 -50.90 -19.30
C PRO A 348 4.07 -49.93 -18.26
N SER A 349 5.01 -50.46 -17.44
CA SER A 349 5.73 -49.75 -16.43
C SER A 349 6.56 -48.60 -17.01
N GLU A 350 6.20 -47.36 -16.65
CA GLU A 350 7.06 -46.19 -16.84
C GLU A 350 8.33 -46.30 -15.98
N PRO A 351 9.47 -45.80 -16.45
CA PRO A 351 10.70 -45.80 -15.68
C PRO A 351 10.52 -44.94 -14.40
N ARG A 352 10.89 -45.49 -13.26
CA ARG A 352 10.98 -44.82 -11.97
C ARG A 352 11.93 -43.64 -12.12
N ASP A 353 11.36 -42.47 -12.38
CA ASP A 353 12.08 -41.21 -12.32
C ASP A 353 12.32 -40.87 -10.84
N ASP A 354 13.59 -40.86 -10.45
CA ASP A 354 14.01 -40.63 -9.08
C ASP A 354 13.48 -39.28 -8.59
N GLY A 355 12.50 -39.31 -7.67
CA GLY A 355 11.87 -38.15 -7.10
C GLY A 355 12.82 -37.10 -6.49
N TRP A 356 14.08 -37.52 -6.26
CA TRP A 356 15.18 -36.70 -5.79
C TRP A 356 15.62 -35.65 -6.82
N GLY A 357 15.74 -35.99 -8.08
CA GLY A 357 16.13 -35.03 -9.12
C GLY A 357 15.11 -33.93 -9.35
N ARG A 358 13.80 -34.21 -9.23
CA ARG A 358 12.73 -33.21 -9.31
C ARG A 358 12.72 -32.30 -8.08
N ARG A 359 12.98 -32.82 -6.88
CA ARG A 359 13.10 -32.01 -5.66
C ARG A 359 14.32 -31.11 -5.73
N LEU A 360 15.47 -31.60 -6.16
CA LEU A 360 16.68 -30.82 -6.32
C LEU A 360 16.51 -29.69 -7.33
N ARG A 361 15.83 -29.95 -8.44
CA ARG A 361 15.53 -28.93 -9.46
C ARG A 361 14.55 -27.87 -8.93
N ARG A 362 13.56 -28.26 -8.10
CA ARG A 362 12.59 -27.34 -7.50
C ARG A 362 13.25 -26.41 -6.50
N GLU A 363 14.09 -26.93 -5.62
CA GLU A 363 14.86 -26.16 -4.65
C GLU A 363 15.93 -25.27 -5.31
N ALA A 364 16.56 -25.73 -6.39
CA ALA A 364 17.57 -24.96 -7.11
C ALA A 364 17.02 -23.71 -7.81
N VAL A 365 15.73 -23.68 -8.18
CA VAL A 365 15.06 -22.52 -8.81
C VAL A 365 14.14 -21.77 -7.85
N ASP A 366 14.14 -22.11 -6.56
CA ASP A 366 13.34 -21.39 -5.57
C ASP A 366 13.86 -19.94 -5.40
N ALA A 367 13.01 -18.98 -5.76
CA ALA A 367 13.33 -17.55 -5.74
C ALA A 367 13.76 -17.04 -4.35
N GLY A 368 13.19 -17.59 -3.27
CA GLY A 368 13.56 -17.23 -1.90
C GLY A 368 14.99 -17.64 -1.54
N GLY A 369 15.43 -18.83 -2.01
CA GLY A 369 16.78 -19.33 -1.79
C GLY A 369 17.84 -18.56 -2.53
N ILE A 370 17.56 -18.26 -3.79
CA ILE A 370 18.46 -17.47 -4.63
C ILE A 370 18.62 -16.06 -4.03
N SER A 371 17.51 -15.42 -3.62
CA SER A 371 17.53 -14.10 -3.01
C SER A 371 18.35 -14.06 -1.72
N THR A 372 18.23 -15.07 -0.86
CA THR A 372 19.02 -15.18 0.39
C THR A 372 20.50 -15.35 0.10
N ALA A 373 20.87 -16.19 -0.87
CA ALA A 373 22.25 -16.40 -1.25
C ALA A 373 22.88 -15.14 -1.90
N ILE A 374 22.15 -14.42 -2.73
CA ILE A 374 22.58 -13.14 -3.32
C ILE A 374 22.82 -12.11 -2.20
N PHE A 375 21.91 -12.01 -1.24
CA PHE A 375 22.02 -11.08 -0.12
C PHE A 375 23.29 -11.35 0.71
N LEU A 376 23.48 -12.59 1.15
CA LEU A 376 24.66 -12.97 1.93
C LEU A 376 25.96 -12.84 1.12
N GLY A 377 25.92 -13.09 -0.18
CA GLY A 377 27.03 -12.82 -1.09
C GLY A 377 27.39 -11.33 -1.16
N SER A 378 26.38 -10.46 -1.19
CA SER A 378 26.56 -9.00 -1.16
C SER A 378 27.15 -8.50 0.16
N VAL A 379 26.71 -9.08 1.29
CA VAL A 379 27.29 -8.78 2.62
C VAL A 379 28.75 -9.25 2.68
N GLY A 380 29.07 -10.43 2.13
CA GLY A 380 30.44 -10.94 2.03
C GLY A 380 31.34 -10.02 1.18
N ALA A 381 30.80 -9.50 0.06
CA ALA A 381 31.51 -8.55 -0.79
C ALA A 381 31.80 -7.23 -0.06
N ALA A 382 30.81 -6.69 0.66
CA ALA A 382 30.98 -5.47 1.45
C ALA A 382 32.03 -5.65 2.56
N ALA A 383 32.00 -6.77 3.28
CA ALA A 383 33.00 -7.09 4.30
C ALA A 383 34.39 -7.25 3.69
N GLY A 384 34.53 -7.92 2.55
CA GLY A 384 35.78 -8.07 1.83
C GLY A 384 36.37 -6.73 1.36
N TYR A 385 35.52 -5.82 0.88
CA TYR A 385 35.93 -4.46 0.49
C TYR A 385 36.43 -3.65 1.68
N VAL A 386 35.71 -3.66 2.80
CA VAL A 386 36.11 -2.96 4.02
C VAL A 386 37.44 -3.51 4.57
N ALA A 387 37.65 -4.81 4.48
CA ALA A 387 38.88 -5.44 4.99
C ALA A 387 40.11 -5.24 4.10
N SER A 388 39.95 -5.17 2.78
CA SER A 388 41.04 -5.15 1.82
C SER A 388 41.19 -3.85 1.01
N SER A 389 40.14 -3.03 0.98
CA SER A 389 40.01 -1.84 0.12
C SER A 389 40.23 -2.13 -1.38
N ALA A 390 40.04 -3.39 -1.78
CA ALA A 390 40.23 -3.84 -3.16
C ALA A 390 38.95 -4.47 -3.73
N VAL A 391 38.51 -4.00 -4.89
CA VAL A 391 37.26 -4.44 -5.53
C VAL A 391 37.33 -5.91 -5.93
N ASP A 392 38.46 -6.39 -6.41
CA ASP A 392 38.65 -7.79 -6.84
C ASP A 392 38.54 -8.76 -5.66
N ALA A 393 39.13 -8.41 -4.50
CA ALA A 393 39.00 -9.20 -3.27
C ALA A 393 37.57 -9.21 -2.74
N ALA A 394 36.87 -8.08 -2.82
CA ALA A 394 35.45 -7.99 -2.44
C ALA A 394 34.57 -8.88 -3.32
N ALA A 395 34.77 -8.85 -4.63
CA ALA A 395 34.03 -9.68 -5.57
C ALA A 395 34.27 -11.18 -5.34
N ALA A 396 35.52 -11.57 -5.13
CA ALA A 396 35.89 -12.96 -4.83
C ALA A 396 35.26 -13.45 -3.50
N THR A 397 35.29 -12.63 -2.46
CA THR A 397 34.68 -12.95 -1.15
C THR A 397 33.17 -13.07 -1.26
N GLY A 398 32.52 -12.17 -1.98
CA GLY A 398 31.08 -12.22 -2.22
C GLY A 398 30.63 -13.45 -3.00
N ALA A 399 31.34 -13.77 -4.09
CA ALA A 399 31.06 -14.94 -4.91
C ALA A 399 31.26 -16.25 -4.12
N SER A 400 32.32 -16.35 -3.35
CA SER A 400 32.59 -17.54 -2.50
C SER A 400 31.51 -17.71 -1.43
N THR A 401 31.09 -16.64 -0.77
CA THR A 401 30.02 -16.66 0.24
C THR A 401 28.70 -17.10 -0.40
N PHE A 402 28.36 -16.58 -1.55
CA PHE A 402 27.15 -16.97 -2.28
C PHE A 402 27.15 -18.48 -2.58
N VAL A 403 28.23 -19.01 -3.16
CA VAL A 403 28.31 -20.44 -3.52
C VAL A 403 28.19 -21.33 -2.29
N VAL A 404 28.90 -21.03 -1.20
CA VAL A 404 28.84 -21.81 0.03
C VAL A 404 27.44 -21.83 0.63
N VAL A 405 26.83 -20.67 0.81
CA VAL A 405 25.47 -20.56 1.41
C VAL A 405 24.45 -21.28 0.55
N TYR A 406 24.51 -21.11 -0.76
CA TYR A 406 23.58 -21.74 -1.68
C TYR A 406 23.74 -23.28 -1.67
N THR A 407 24.96 -23.78 -1.66
CA THR A 407 25.25 -25.22 -1.60
C THR A 407 24.79 -25.85 -0.26
N VAL A 408 25.11 -25.21 0.86
CA VAL A 408 24.66 -25.68 2.19
C VAL A 408 23.14 -25.73 2.27
N ARG A 409 22.45 -24.72 1.79
CA ARG A 409 20.99 -24.71 1.76
C ARG A 409 20.43 -25.86 0.93
N LEU A 410 20.97 -26.10 -0.26
CA LEU A 410 20.54 -27.18 -1.15
C LEU A 410 20.71 -28.56 -0.46
N LEU A 411 21.84 -28.77 0.23
CA LEU A 411 22.11 -30.00 0.99
C LEU A 411 21.15 -30.15 2.17
N VAL A 412 20.87 -29.10 2.92
CA VAL A 412 19.94 -29.15 4.06
C VAL A 412 18.51 -29.43 3.59
N ALA A 413 18.04 -28.78 2.54
CA ALA A 413 16.70 -28.98 1.99
C ALA A 413 16.51 -30.43 1.47
N THR A 414 17.54 -30.99 0.83
CA THR A 414 17.50 -32.38 0.35
C THR A 414 17.58 -33.40 1.49
N ALA A 415 18.35 -33.11 2.55
CA ALA A 415 18.48 -33.97 3.71
C ALA A 415 17.21 -34.00 4.59
N LEU A 416 16.61 -32.83 4.85
CA LEU A 416 15.40 -32.74 5.67
C LEU A 416 14.14 -33.20 4.92
N GLY A 417 14.09 -33.03 3.59
CA GLY A 417 12.99 -33.54 2.77
C GLY A 417 12.92 -35.06 2.60
N GLY A 418 13.98 -35.77 2.97
CA GLY A 418 14.03 -37.23 2.90
C GLY A 418 13.38 -38.01 4.07
N GLY A 419 12.96 -37.31 5.13
CA GLY A 419 12.44 -37.92 6.37
C GLY A 419 10.91 -38.08 6.45
N SER A 420 10.14 -37.56 5.50
CA SER A 420 8.66 -37.50 5.61
C SER A 420 7.88 -38.56 4.83
N ASP A 421 8.55 -39.44 4.08
CA ASP A 421 7.90 -40.50 3.28
C ASP A 421 8.04 -41.92 3.88
N ARG A 422 8.21 -42.04 5.22
CA ARG A 422 8.15 -43.32 5.94
C ARG A 422 7.17 -43.25 7.12
N THR A 423 5.88 -43.16 6.83
CA THR A 423 4.81 -43.72 7.68
C THR A 423 3.59 -43.96 6.81
#